data_05c0e178abdc99965f6695d29afdc501
#
_entry.id   05c0e178abdc99965f6695d29afdc501
#
_cell.length_a   1.000
_cell.length_b   1.000
_cell.length_c   1.000
_cell.angle_alpha   90.00
_cell.angle_beta   90.00
_cell.angle_gamma   90.00
#
_symmetry.space_group_name_H-M   'P 1'
#
loop_
_entity.id
_entity.type
_entity.pdbx_description
1 polymer ?
#
loop_
_entity_poly.entity_id
_entity_poly.type
_entity_poly.pdbx_seq_one_letter_code
_entity_poly.pdbx_strand_id
1 'polypeptide(L)'
;MENENKLKIILGIIYLSIVTGFLLLFFSYFSFDDFSSFELIKNNRDKLNDIKNSNLLIASILFFIGVIIWVMLLGFGSPVFLVGGFVFGKWIGTILIVFGLSIGATFLYICANYFFKDLIKKKFSSKFSNLTEKFKKNEFTFFLIYRFVGGIPFFISNILPTLFNVKIKNFFFGSVIGMTPQLFVGASLGAGLNKVIENNQELPSIFDIILTPDIYVPVIGMIILVLVGFIIRKKFYK
;
A
#
# COMPACT_ATOMS: atom_id res chain seq x y z
N MET A 1 0.26 35.40 -8.93
CA MET A 1 1.39 34.67 -8.29
C MET A 1 1.29 34.64 -6.74
N GLU A 2 1.16 35.78 -6.05
CA GLU A 2 1.10 35.78 -4.56
C GLU A 2 -0.18 35.12 -4.01
N ASN A 3 -1.33 35.36 -4.60
CA ASN A 3 -2.62 34.77 -4.22
C ASN A 3 -2.66 33.24 -4.50
N GLU A 4 -2.06 32.79 -5.59
CA GLU A 4 -1.99 31.34 -5.89
C GLU A 4 -1.12 30.57 -4.90
N ASN A 5 0.00 31.17 -4.46
CA ASN A 5 0.85 30.57 -3.44
C ASN A 5 0.17 30.55 -2.06
N LYS A 6 -0.57 31.59 -1.70
CA LYS A 6 -1.38 31.62 -0.47
C LYS A 6 -2.46 30.54 -0.50
N LEU A 7 -3.18 30.36 -1.61
CA LEU A 7 -4.20 29.33 -1.76
C LEU A 7 -3.62 27.92 -1.63
N LYS A 8 -2.47 27.65 -2.28
CA LYS A 8 -1.77 26.35 -2.15
C LYS A 8 -1.38 26.04 -0.71
N ILE A 9 -0.87 27.02 0.01
CA ILE A 9 -0.47 26.85 1.42
C ILE A 9 -1.71 26.56 2.27
N ILE A 10 -2.79 27.29 2.10
CA ILE A 10 -4.05 27.09 2.85
C ILE A 10 -4.61 25.69 2.60
N LEU A 11 -4.72 25.28 1.33
CA LEU A 11 -5.20 23.95 0.96
C LEU A 11 -4.28 22.84 1.50
N GLY A 12 -2.96 23.06 1.48
CA GLY A 12 -1.99 22.14 2.06
C GLY A 12 -2.15 21.99 3.58
N ILE A 13 -2.39 23.08 4.29
CA ILE A 13 -2.66 23.09 5.74
C ILE A 13 -3.97 22.35 6.04
N ILE A 14 -5.04 22.62 5.27
CA ILE A 14 -6.34 21.93 5.43
C ILE A 14 -6.14 20.43 5.24
N TYR A 15 -5.44 20.01 4.18
CA TYR A 15 -5.16 18.59 3.94
C TYR A 15 -4.38 17.96 5.10
N LEU A 16 -3.32 18.59 5.57
CA LEU A 16 -2.54 18.11 6.73
C LEU A 16 -3.39 18.05 8.01
N SER A 17 -4.26 19.02 8.23
CA SER A 17 -5.16 19.02 9.39
C SER A 17 -6.15 17.85 9.34
N ILE A 18 -6.71 17.56 8.16
CA ILE A 18 -7.60 16.39 7.95
C ILE A 18 -6.84 15.08 8.22
N VAL A 19 -5.65 14.93 7.63
CA VAL A 19 -4.82 13.73 7.83
C VAL A 19 -4.42 13.58 9.29
N THR A 20 -3.98 14.66 9.94
CA THR A 20 -3.61 14.62 11.37
C THR A 20 -4.80 14.29 12.25
N GLY A 21 -5.96 14.91 12.01
CA GLY A 21 -7.20 14.61 12.72
C GLY A 21 -7.62 13.14 12.55
N PHE A 22 -7.56 12.63 11.32
CA PHE A 22 -7.81 11.22 11.05
C PHE A 22 -6.83 10.31 11.79
N LEU A 23 -5.53 10.56 11.74
CA LEU A 23 -4.53 9.73 12.41
C LEU A 23 -4.69 9.76 13.93
N LEU A 24 -4.99 10.92 14.53
CA LEU A 24 -5.26 11.04 15.96
C LEU A 24 -6.49 10.24 16.38
N LEU A 25 -7.60 10.37 15.65
CA LEU A 25 -8.81 9.58 15.90
C LEU A 25 -8.54 8.09 15.70
N PHE A 26 -7.85 7.75 14.62
CA PHE A 26 -7.54 6.38 14.30
C PHE A 26 -6.71 5.71 15.39
N PHE A 27 -5.60 6.30 15.83
CA PHE A 27 -4.77 5.77 16.92
C PHE A 27 -5.37 5.93 18.32
N SER A 28 -6.46 6.69 18.49
CA SER A 28 -7.21 6.70 19.75
C SER A 28 -8.13 5.49 19.89
N TYR A 29 -8.59 4.90 18.77
CA TYR A 29 -9.44 3.72 18.74
C TYR A 29 -8.70 2.41 18.49
N PHE A 30 -7.52 2.48 17.86
CA PHE A 30 -6.73 1.32 17.45
C PHE A 30 -5.30 1.45 17.97
N SER A 31 -4.81 0.45 18.69
CA SER A 31 -3.39 0.34 19.03
C SER A 31 -2.59 -0.26 17.89
N PHE A 32 -1.26 -0.09 17.91
CA PHE A 32 -0.40 -0.73 16.90
C PHE A 32 -0.48 -2.27 16.94
N ASP A 33 -0.77 -2.86 18.10
CA ASP A 33 -0.91 -4.30 18.28
C ASP A 33 -2.20 -4.85 17.64
N ASP A 34 -3.27 -4.03 17.59
CA ASP A 34 -4.52 -4.38 16.87
C ASP A 34 -4.30 -4.50 15.36
N PHE A 35 -3.21 -3.92 14.85
CA PHE A 35 -2.81 -3.98 13.43
C PHE A 35 -1.89 -5.14 13.09
N SER A 36 -1.53 -5.99 14.04
CA SER A 36 -1.01 -7.29 13.66
C SER A 36 -2.13 -7.92 12.81
N SER A 37 -1.83 -8.06 11.53
CA SER A 37 -2.78 -8.35 10.46
C SER A 37 -3.64 -9.59 10.71
N PHE A 38 -3.17 -10.48 11.55
CA PHE A 38 -3.88 -11.70 11.96
C PHE A 38 -4.98 -11.39 12.98
N GLU A 39 -4.69 -10.59 14.00
CA GLU A 39 -5.67 -10.27 15.04
C GLU A 39 -6.82 -9.41 14.52
N LEU A 40 -6.54 -8.51 13.58
CA LEU A 40 -7.58 -7.72 12.92
C LEU A 40 -8.59 -8.64 12.21
N ILE A 41 -8.12 -9.66 11.49
CA ILE A 41 -9.01 -10.63 10.82
C ILE A 41 -9.72 -11.49 11.86
N LYS A 42 -9.00 -12.01 12.86
CA LYS A 42 -9.54 -12.85 13.91
C LYS A 42 -10.68 -12.16 14.68
N ASN A 43 -10.43 -10.93 15.13
CA ASN A 43 -11.39 -10.17 15.95
C ASN A 43 -12.61 -9.66 15.17
N ASN A 44 -12.50 -9.55 13.84
CA ASN A 44 -13.58 -9.10 12.96
C ASN A 44 -14.09 -10.19 12.01
N ARG A 45 -13.79 -11.46 12.28
CA ARG A 45 -14.12 -12.60 11.40
C ARG A 45 -15.58 -12.60 10.95
N ASP A 46 -16.51 -12.51 11.90
CA ASP A 46 -17.95 -12.61 11.61
C ASP A 46 -18.40 -11.44 10.70
N LYS A 47 -17.98 -10.23 11.01
CA LYS A 47 -18.25 -9.05 10.17
C LYS A 47 -17.65 -9.19 8.75
N LEU A 48 -16.45 -9.74 8.63
CA LEU A 48 -15.80 -9.95 7.34
C LEU A 48 -16.51 -11.05 6.53
N ASN A 49 -16.99 -12.10 7.19
CA ASN A 49 -17.81 -13.14 6.56
C ASN A 49 -19.19 -12.61 6.15
N ASP A 50 -19.83 -11.77 6.95
CA ASP A 50 -21.07 -11.11 6.58
C ASP A 50 -20.90 -10.24 5.32
N ILE A 51 -19.80 -9.49 5.24
CA ILE A 51 -19.44 -8.72 4.03
C ILE A 51 -19.24 -9.64 2.84
N LYS A 52 -18.51 -10.76 3.01
CA LYS A 52 -18.27 -11.74 1.95
C LYS A 52 -19.59 -12.38 1.44
N ASN A 53 -20.52 -12.67 2.33
CA ASN A 53 -21.81 -13.30 2.03
C ASN A 53 -22.88 -12.29 1.55
N SER A 54 -22.60 -10.99 1.65
CA SER A 54 -23.44 -9.92 1.15
C SER A 54 -23.32 -9.76 -0.39
N ASN A 55 -23.85 -8.67 -0.93
CA ASN A 55 -23.66 -8.35 -2.35
C ASN A 55 -22.20 -8.05 -2.66
N LEU A 56 -21.51 -9.05 -3.26
CA LEU A 56 -20.09 -9.00 -3.57
C LEU A 56 -19.70 -7.77 -4.43
N LEU A 57 -20.57 -7.34 -5.33
CA LEU A 57 -20.34 -6.19 -6.20
C LEU A 57 -20.31 -4.89 -5.37
N ILE A 58 -21.30 -4.70 -4.49
CA ILE A 58 -21.37 -3.53 -3.62
C ILE A 58 -20.17 -3.54 -2.66
N ALA A 59 -19.88 -4.69 -2.05
CA ALA A 59 -18.72 -4.85 -1.17
C ALA A 59 -17.39 -4.51 -1.89
N SER A 60 -17.23 -4.95 -3.15
CA SER A 60 -16.05 -4.65 -3.96
C SER A 60 -15.89 -3.16 -4.24
N ILE A 61 -16.99 -2.47 -4.59
CA ILE A 61 -16.99 -1.02 -4.86
C ILE A 61 -16.64 -0.25 -3.57
N LEU A 62 -17.29 -0.58 -2.46
CA LEU A 62 -17.03 0.08 -1.17
C LEU A 62 -15.61 -0.14 -0.69
N PHE A 63 -15.10 -1.38 -0.80
CA PHE A 63 -13.71 -1.70 -0.49
C PHE A 63 -12.74 -0.91 -1.36
N PHE A 64 -12.97 -0.87 -2.67
CA PHE A 64 -12.12 -0.16 -3.63
C PHE A 64 -12.04 1.34 -3.33
N ILE A 65 -13.19 2.00 -3.09
CA ILE A 65 -13.25 3.41 -2.71
C ILE A 65 -12.58 3.62 -1.35
N GLY A 66 -12.88 2.74 -0.39
CA GLY A 66 -12.27 2.77 0.94
C GLY A 66 -10.74 2.68 0.89
N VAL A 67 -10.18 1.81 0.04
CA VAL A 67 -8.73 1.70 -0.17
C VAL A 67 -8.13 3.00 -0.72
N ILE A 68 -8.78 3.63 -1.70
CA ILE A 68 -8.31 4.92 -2.26
C ILE A 68 -8.25 5.99 -1.17
N ILE A 69 -9.33 6.14 -0.41
CA ILE A 69 -9.41 7.12 0.69
C ILE A 69 -8.38 6.80 1.77
N TRP A 70 -8.25 5.53 2.16
CA TRP A 70 -7.27 5.06 3.14
C TRP A 70 -5.84 5.46 2.78
N VAL A 71 -5.43 5.28 1.53
CA VAL A 71 -4.10 5.66 1.06
C VAL A 71 -3.92 7.17 1.05
N MET A 72 -4.94 7.93 0.67
CA MET A 72 -4.89 9.40 0.71
C MET A 72 -4.73 9.93 2.15
N LEU A 73 -5.21 9.18 3.14
CA LEU A 73 -5.03 9.48 4.57
C LEU A 73 -3.75 8.88 5.16
N LEU A 74 -2.76 8.53 4.34
CA LEU A 74 -1.47 7.94 4.70
C LEU A 74 -1.57 6.52 5.31
N GLY A 75 -2.64 5.80 5.01
CA GLY A 75 -2.86 4.45 5.51
C GLY A 75 -1.80 3.43 5.08
N PHE A 76 -1.66 2.37 5.86
CA PHE A 76 -0.71 1.29 5.60
C PHE A 76 -1.22 0.31 4.55
N GLY A 77 -0.33 -0.33 3.79
CA GLY A 77 -0.71 -1.31 2.78
C GLY A 77 -1.12 -2.67 3.36
N SER A 78 -0.53 -3.08 4.50
CA SER A 78 -0.71 -4.43 5.06
C SER A 78 -2.15 -4.81 5.42
N PRO A 79 -2.96 -3.98 6.10
CA PRO A 79 -4.35 -4.33 6.36
C PRO A 79 -5.16 -4.49 5.08
N VAL A 80 -4.87 -3.67 4.08
CA VAL A 80 -5.60 -3.65 2.80
C VAL A 80 -5.47 -4.98 2.06
N PHE A 81 -4.24 -5.50 1.90
CA PHE A 81 -4.07 -6.73 1.13
C PHE A 81 -4.56 -7.97 1.89
N LEU A 82 -4.51 -7.98 3.20
CA LEU A 82 -5.01 -9.09 4.00
C LEU A 82 -6.52 -9.13 4.05
N VAL A 83 -7.18 -8.02 4.34
CA VAL A 83 -8.65 -7.92 4.33
C VAL A 83 -9.19 -8.17 2.92
N GLY A 84 -8.59 -7.55 1.90
CA GLY A 84 -9.00 -7.76 0.52
C GLY A 84 -8.82 -9.19 0.04
N GLY A 85 -7.73 -9.86 0.42
CA GLY A 85 -7.49 -11.26 0.13
C GLY A 85 -8.45 -12.18 0.89
N PHE A 86 -8.74 -11.89 2.16
CA PHE A 86 -9.68 -12.64 2.99
C PHE A 86 -11.10 -12.59 2.41
N VAL A 87 -11.61 -11.39 2.10
CA VAL A 87 -12.99 -11.19 1.65
C VAL A 87 -13.19 -11.61 0.19
N PHE A 88 -12.32 -11.15 -0.72
CA PHE A 88 -12.49 -11.30 -2.18
C PHE A 88 -11.64 -12.41 -2.80
N GLY A 89 -10.83 -13.09 -1.97
CA GLY A 89 -9.91 -14.11 -2.45
C GLY A 89 -8.68 -13.54 -3.18
N LYS A 90 -7.74 -14.42 -3.54
CA LYS A 90 -6.44 -14.00 -4.09
C LYS A 90 -6.53 -13.28 -5.44
N TRP A 91 -7.44 -13.66 -6.33
CA TRP A 91 -7.51 -13.10 -7.69
C TRP A 91 -8.27 -11.76 -7.73
N ILE A 92 -9.54 -11.75 -7.32
CA ILE A 92 -10.36 -10.53 -7.29
C ILE A 92 -9.77 -9.54 -6.29
N GLY A 93 -9.38 -10.02 -5.09
CA GLY A 93 -8.74 -9.21 -4.08
C GLY A 93 -7.49 -8.51 -4.61
N THR A 94 -6.59 -9.22 -5.32
CA THR A 94 -5.39 -8.61 -5.91
C THR A 94 -5.75 -7.49 -6.89
N ILE A 95 -6.72 -7.69 -7.77
CA ILE A 95 -7.14 -6.67 -8.74
C ILE A 95 -7.63 -5.42 -8.01
N LEU A 96 -8.54 -5.59 -7.06
CA LEU A 96 -9.09 -4.47 -6.28
C LEU A 96 -8.00 -3.73 -5.50
N ILE A 97 -7.10 -4.47 -4.86
CA ILE A 97 -6.00 -3.92 -4.06
C ILE A 97 -5.00 -3.17 -4.94
N VAL A 98 -4.54 -3.78 -6.04
CA VAL A 98 -3.55 -3.18 -6.94
C VAL A 98 -4.04 -1.86 -7.51
N PHE A 99 -5.25 -1.85 -8.04
CA PHE A 99 -5.81 -0.63 -8.62
C PHE A 99 -6.19 0.39 -7.55
N GLY A 100 -6.80 -0.03 -6.44
CA GLY A 100 -7.14 0.86 -5.33
C GLY A 100 -5.92 1.54 -4.72
N LEU A 101 -4.88 0.77 -4.39
CA LEU A 101 -3.62 1.31 -3.86
C LEU A 101 -2.90 2.19 -4.89
N SER A 102 -2.89 1.82 -6.18
CA SER A 102 -2.21 2.60 -7.21
C SER A 102 -2.90 3.93 -7.48
N ILE A 103 -4.23 3.96 -7.50
CA ILE A 103 -5.02 5.19 -7.66
C ILE A 103 -4.85 6.08 -6.43
N GLY A 104 -5.04 5.54 -5.23
CA GLY A 104 -4.85 6.28 -3.98
C GLY A 104 -3.44 6.85 -3.84
N ALA A 105 -2.41 6.05 -4.16
CA ALA A 105 -1.02 6.48 -4.18
C ALA A 105 -0.77 7.60 -5.22
N THR A 106 -1.42 7.52 -6.39
CA THR A 106 -1.31 8.56 -7.43
C THR A 106 -1.93 9.87 -6.96
N PHE A 107 -3.10 9.84 -6.32
CA PHE A 107 -3.69 11.03 -5.73
C PHE A 107 -2.82 11.61 -4.62
N LEU A 108 -2.30 10.79 -3.73
CA LEU A 108 -1.37 11.23 -2.69
C LEU A 108 -0.10 11.86 -3.28
N TYR A 109 0.46 11.27 -4.34
CA TYR A 109 1.60 11.83 -5.07
C TYR A 109 1.27 13.19 -5.69
N ILE A 110 0.10 13.33 -6.33
CA ILE A 110 -0.36 14.60 -6.91
C ILE A 110 -0.47 15.67 -5.81
N CYS A 111 -1.10 15.36 -4.68
CA CYS A 111 -1.20 16.26 -3.53
C CYS A 111 0.19 16.65 -3.01
N ALA A 112 1.08 15.67 -2.81
CA ALA A 112 2.44 15.92 -2.35
C ALA A 112 3.22 16.79 -3.33
N ASN A 113 3.10 16.52 -4.64
CA ASN A 113 3.78 17.29 -5.68
C ASN A 113 3.23 18.72 -5.83
N TYR A 114 1.93 18.91 -5.61
CA TYR A 114 1.29 20.21 -5.72
C TYR A 114 1.56 21.11 -4.50
N PHE A 115 1.43 20.56 -3.28
CA PHE A 115 1.51 21.35 -2.05
C PHE A 115 2.90 21.41 -1.45
N PHE A 116 3.69 20.33 -1.54
CA PHE A 116 4.91 20.15 -0.73
C PHE A 116 6.19 19.96 -1.55
N LYS A 117 6.12 20.05 -2.87
CA LYS A 117 7.26 19.81 -3.77
C LYS A 117 8.51 20.59 -3.37
N ASP A 118 8.38 21.90 -3.12
CA ASP A 118 9.53 22.76 -2.85
C ASP A 118 10.14 22.47 -1.48
N LEU A 119 9.30 22.16 -0.49
CA LEU A 119 9.73 21.75 0.84
C LEU A 119 10.49 20.41 0.80
N ILE A 120 9.92 19.43 0.07
CA ILE A 120 10.52 18.10 -0.08
C ILE A 120 11.87 18.22 -0.81
N LYS A 121 11.93 19.00 -1.90
CA LYS A 121 13.18 19.23 -2.64
C LYS A 121 14.23 19.92 -1.79
N LYS A 122 13.87 21.00 -1.11
CA LYS A 122 14.80 21.75 -0.26
C LYS A 122 15.42 20.85 0.83
N LYS A 123 14.62 19.93 1.40
CA LYS A 123 15.07 19.08 2.51
C LYS A 123 15.86 17.85 2.08
N PHE A 124 15.54 17.28 0.89
CA PHE A 124 16.03 15.95 0.53
C PHE A 124 16.82 15.88 -0.80
N SER A 125 16.86 16.94 -1.64
CA SER A 125 17.47 16.86 -2.98
C SER A 125 18.96 16.51 -2.95
N SER A 126 19.73 17.04 -1.99
CA SER A 126 21.16 16.74 -1.84
C SER A 126 21.42 15.27 -1.51
N LYS A 127 20.57 14.67 -0.68
CA LYS A 127 20.69 13.27 -0.25
C LYS A 127 20.40 12.27 -1.38
N PHE A 128 19.62 12.68 -2.39
CA PHE A 128 19.14 11.80 -3.46
C PHE A 128 19.59 12.23 -4.88
N SER A 129 20.63 13.06 -4.99
CA SER A 129 21.12 13.59 -6.26
C SER A 129 21.44 12.50 -7.29
N ASN A 130 22.18 11.46 -6.90
CA ASN A 130 22.54 10.32 -7.76
C ASN A 130 21.32 9.56 -8.29
N LEU A 131 20.29 9.42 -7.45
CA LEU A 131 19.04 8.77 -7.86
C LEU A 131 18.26 9.64 -8.85
N THR A 132 18.28 10.95 -8.66
CA THR A 132 17.61 11.90 -9.57
C THR A 132 18.16 11.80 -11.00
N GLU A 133 19.46 11.65 -11.17
CA GLU A 133 20.08 11.46 -12.50
C GLU A 133 19.69 10.12 -13.14
N LYS A 134 19.66 9.05 -12.36
CA LYS A 134 19.22 7.73 -12.84
C LYS A 134 17.75 7.74 -13.27
N PHE A 135 16.86 8.39 -12.49
CA PHE A 135 15.48 8.56 -12.88
C PHE A 135 15.30 9.35 -14.18
N LYS A 136 16.11 10.38 -14.43
CA LYS A 136 16.07 11.16 -15.67
C LYS A 136 16.41 10.33 -16.91
N LYS A 137 17.28 9.33 -16.81
CA LYS A 137 17.69 8.49 -17.94
C LYS A 137 16.58 7.54 -18.40
N ASN A 138 15.87 6.90 -17.48
CA ASN A 138 14.74 6.01 -17.79
C ASN A 138 13.74 5.99 -16.64
N GLU A 139 12.90 7.01 -16.60
CA GLU A 139 11.97 7.28 -15.51
C GLU A 139 11.05 6.10 -15.19
N PHE A 140 10.41 5.51 -16.22
CA PHE A 140 9.47 4.40 -16.03
C PHE A 140 10.15 3.16 -15.43
N THR A 141 11.25 2.72 -16.02
CA THR A 141 11.97 1.53 -15.54
C THR A 141 12.49 1.70 -14.12
N PHE A 142 13.09 2.86 -13.81
CA PHE A 142 13.57 3.11 -12.45
C PHE A 142 12.44 3.20 -11.44
N PHE A 143 11.31 3.80 -11.82
CA PHE A 143 10.16 3.87 -10.93
C PHE A 143 9.51 2.49 -10.73
N LEU A 144 9.41 1.67 -11.77
CA LEU A 144 8.94 0.30 -11.68
C LEU A 144 9.81 -0.53 -10.71
N ILE A 145 11.14 -0.46 -10.87
CA ILE A 145 12.09 -1.12 -9.96
C ILE A 145 11.94 -0.60 -8.53
N TYR A 146 11.78 0.72 -8.37
CA TYR A 146 11.55 1.36 -7.07
C TYR A 146 10.33 0.78 -6.36
N ARG A 147 9.22 0.57 -7.09
CA ARG A 147 8.01 -0.05 -6.56
C ARG A 147 8.19 -1.54 -6.27
N PHE A 148 8.85 -2.26 -7.16
CA PHE A 148 9.08 -3.70 -7.02
C PHE A 148 9.99 -4.04 -5.84
N VAL A 149 11.07 -3.29 -5.66
CA VAL A 149 12.05 -3.55 -4.59
C VAL A 149 11.46 -3.32 -3.20
N GLY A 150 10.56 -2.36 -3.05
CA GLY A 150 9.96 -2.02 -1.76
C GLY A 150 10.97 -1.55 -0.72
N GLY A 151 10.75 -1.92 0.56
CA GLY A 151 11.67 -1.60 1.67
C GLY A 151 11.61 -0.16 2.19
N ILE A 152 10.71 0.66 1.65
CA ILE A 152 10.39 2.00 2.12
C ILE A 152 8.94 1.98 2.63
N PRO A 153 8.64 2.57 3.79
CA PRO A 153 7.26 2.67 4.27
C PRO A 153 6.32 3.20 3.19
N PHE A 154 5.16 2.59 3.04
CA PHE A 154 4.28 2.80 1.88
C PHE A 154 3.94 4.28 1.65
N PHE A 155 3.58 5.03 2.69
CA PHE A 155 3.27 6.45 2.58
C PHE A 155 4.47 7.29 2.12
N ILE A 156 5.69 6.98 2.62
CA ILE A 156 6.93 7.65 2.20
C ILE A 156 7.22 7.32 0.73
N SER A 157 7.00 6.08 0.33
CA SER A 157 7.23 5.63 -1.05
C SER A 157 6.31 6.32 -2.07
N ASN A 158 5.17 6.85 -1.62
CA ASN A 158 4.24 7.62 -2.46
C ASN A 158 4.63 9.11 -2.58
N ILE A 159 5.28 9.66 -1.55
CA ILE A 159 5.66 11.07 -1.51
C ILE A 159 7.06 11.31 -2.10
N LEU A 160 8.00 10.41 -1.84
CA LEU A 160 9.40 10.54 -2.23
C LEU A 160 9.62 10.77 -3.75
N PRO A 161 8.82 10.18 -4.68
CA PRO A 161 8.93 10.42 -6.11
C PRO A 161 8.75 11.89 -6.54
N THR A 162 8.21 12.75 -5.68
CA THR A 162 8.15 14.20 -5.87
C THR A 162 9.55 14.81 -6.07
N LEU A 163 10.60 14.22 -5.47
CA LEU A 163 11.99 14.62 -5.67
C LEU A 163 12.44 14.47 -7.12
N PHE A 164 11.94 13.46 -7.81
CA PHE A 164 12.35 13.06 -9.15
C PHE A 164 11.43 13.63 -10.24
N ASN A 165 10.35 14.34 -9.89
CA ASN A 165 9.31 14.82 -10.80
C ASN A 165 8.76 13.72 -11.73
N VAL A 166 8.47 12.55 -11.18
CA VAL A 166 7.94 11.41 -11.94
C VAL A 166 6.63 11.81 -12.63
N LYS A 167 6.48 11.52 -13.92
CA LYS A 167 5.23 11.78 -14.65
C LYS A 167 4.10 10.94 -14.05
N ILE A 168 2.91 11.54 -13.88
CA ILE A 168 1.75 10.88 -13.27
C ILE A 168 1.46 9.52 -13.95
N LYS A 169 1.53 9.47 -15.29
CA LYS A 169 1.33 8.23 -16.05
C LYS A 169 2.35 7.16 -15.66
N ASN A 170 3.62 7.51 -15.55
CA ASN A 170 4.67 6.57 -15.17
C ASN A 170 4.56 6.16 -13.70
N PHE A 171 4.13 7.07 -12.82
CA PHE A 171 3.84 6.77 -11.43
C PHE A 171 2.70 5.73 -11.32
N PHE A 172 1.57 5.96 -12.00
CA PHE A 172 0.43 5.07 -11.95
C PHE A 172 0.76 3.67 -12.50
N PHE A 173 1.21 3.59 -13.76
CA PHE A 173 1.50 2.29 -14.38
C PHE A 173 2.68 1.56 -13.73
N GLY A 174 3.71 2.29 -13.32
CA GLY A 174 4.81 1.71 -12.56
C GLY A 174 4.39 1.20 -11.18
N SER A 175 3.41 1.85 -10.53
CA SER A 175 2.81 1.35 -9.29
C SER A 175 1.98 0.09 -9.54
N VAL A 176 1.09 0.09 -10.54
CA VAL A 176 0.27 -1.07 -10.90
C VAL A 176 1.16 -2.28 -11.17
N ILE A 177 2.14 -2.15 -12.07
CA ILE A 177 2.98 -3.28 -12.49
C ILE A 177 3.97 -3.66 -11.38
N GLY A 178 4.65 -2.67 -10.77
CA GLY A 178 5.71 -2.92 -9.81
C GLY A 178 5.22 -3.49 -8.48
N MET A 179 4.02 -3.13 -8.01
CA MET A 179 3.48 -3.65 -6.76
C MET A 179 2.70 -4.97 -6.92
N THR A 180 2.26 -5.32 -8.14
CA THR A 180 1.41 -6.52 -8.37
C THR A 180 1.98 -7.79 -7.75
N PRO A 181 3.26 -8.16 -7.92
CA PRO A 181 3.77 -9.41 -7.36
C PRO A 181 3.68 -9.47 -5.84
N GLN A 182 4.04 -8.38 -5.16
CA GLN A 182 3.99 -8.31 -3.69
C GLN A 182 2.55 -8.33 -3.17
N LEU A 183 1.66 -7.58 -3.83
CA LEU A 183 0.25 -7.51 -3.44
C LEU A 183 -0.50 -8.81 -3.72
N PHE A 184 -0.14 -9.54 -4.79
CA PHE A 184 -0.67 -10.87 -5.04
C PHE A 184 -0.30 -11.86 -3.93
N VAL A 185 0.96 -11.85 -3.50
CA VAL A 185 1.41 -12.68 -2.37
C VAL A 185 0.68 -12.29 -1.09
N GLY A 186 0.57 -10.98 -0.81
CA GLY A 186 -0.17 -10.48 0.36
C GLY A 186 -1.65 -10.85 0.35
N ALA A 187 -2.34 -10.70 -0.80
CA ALA A 187 -3.72 -11.13 -0.96
C ALA A 187 -3.89 -12.65 -0.83
N SER A 188 -2.91 -13.43 -1.29
CA SER A 188 -2.90 -14.89 -1.14
C SER A 188 -2.80 -15.30 0.34
N LEU A 189 -2.03 -14.57 1.15
CA LEU A 189 -2.00 -14.76 2.61
C LEU A 189 -3.37 -14.51 3.24
N GLY A 190 -4.03 -13.41 2.89
CA GLY A 190 -5.38 -13.12 3.37
C GLY A 190 -6.40 -14.21 2.98
N ALA A 191 -6.34 -14.68 1.73
CA ALA A 191 -7.19 -15.76 1.24
C ALA A 191 -6.90 -17.10 1.93
N GLY A 192 -5.63 -17.38 2.24
CA GLY A 192 -5.22 -18.56 2.99
C GLY A 192 -5.74 -18.55 4.42
N LEU A 193 -5.68 -17.40 5.10
CA LEU A 193 -6.26 -17.23 6.44
C LEU A 193 -7.77 -17.52 6.44
N ASN A 194 -8.50 -17.09 5.41
CA ASN A 194 -9.92 -17.40 5.30
C ASN A 194 -10.18 -18.91 5.26
N LYS A 195 -9.44 -19.66 4.44
CA LYS A 195 -9.60 -21.12 4.32
C LYS A 195 -9.26 -21.84 5.64
N VAL A 196 -8.20 -21.41 6.32
CA VAL A 196 -7.80 -22.01 7.59
C VAL A 196 -8.88 -21.79 8.64
N ILE A 197 -9.45 -20.59 8.69
CA ILE A 197 -10.50 -20.25 9.64
C ILE A 197 -11.83 -20.95 9.30
N GLU A 198 -12.18 -21.12 8.01
CA GLU A 198 -13.39 -21.83 7.59
C GLU A 198 -13.34 -23.33 7.92
N ASN A 199 -12.16 -23.96 7.81
CA ASN A 199 -11.98 -25.41 8.00
C ASN A 199 -11.87 -25.84 9.47
N ASN A 200 -11.64 -24.92 10.39
CA ASN A 200 -11.46 -25.22 11.81
C ASN A 200 -12.59 -24.61 12.63
N GLN A 201 -13.33 -25.45 13.40
CA GLN A 201 -14.36 -24.98 14.33
C GLN A 201 -13.77 -24.25 15.54
N GLU A 202 -12.55 -24.61 15.94
CA GLU A 202 -11.75 -23.91 16.93
C GLU A 202 -10.63 -23.13 16.26
N LEU A 203 -10.19 -22.03 16.88
CA LEU A 203 -9.07 -21.25 16.35
C LEU A 203 -7.80 -22.11 16.32
N PRO A 204 -7.25 -22.41 15.13
CA PRO A 204 -6.08 -23.26 15.05
C PRO A 204 -4.89 -22.60 15.76
N SER A 205 -3.97 -23.41 16.26
CA SER A 205 -2.73 -22.89 16.83
C SER A 205 -1.94 -22.12 15.75
N ILE A 206 -1.08 -21.21 16.16
CA ILE A 206 -0.20 -20.46 15.22
C ILE A 206 0.64 -21.44 14.38
N PHE A 207 1.05 -22.57 14.95
CA PHE A 207 1.81 -23.58 14.24
C PHE A 207 0.99 -24.27 13.14
N ASP A 208 -0.27 -24.61 13.40
CA ASP A 208 -1.16 -25.22 12.40
C ASP A 208 -1.43 -24.27 11.23
N ILE A 209 -1.55 -22.97 11.53
CA ILE A 209 -1.71 -21.92 10.52
C ILE A 209 -0.46 -21.84 9.63
N ILE A 210 0.73 -21.76 10.23
CA ILE A 210 1.99 -21.60 9.48
C ILE A 210 2.26 -22.83 8.60
N LEU A 211 1.87 -24.03 9.02
CA LEU A 211 2.11 -25.27 8.29
C LEU A 211 1.11 -25.53 7.16
N THR A 212 0.07 -24.72 6.99
CA THR A 212 -0.88 -24.85 5.86
C THR A 212 -0.27 -24.38 4.56
N PRO A 213 -0.41 -25.13 3.44
CA PRO A 213 0.10 -24.71 2.12
C PRO A 213 -0.41 -23.35 1.66
N ASP A 214 -1.67 -23.04 1.96
CA ASP A 214 -2.29 -21.73 1.63
C ASP A 214 -1.63 -20.55 2.37
N ILE A 215 -0.81 -20.79 3.39
CA ILE A 215 -0.04 -19.79 4.14
C ILE A 215 1.45 -19.87 3.82
N TYR A 216 2.11 -21.04 3.95
CA TYR A 216 3.55 -21.08 3.76
C TYR A 216 3.99 -20.83 2.31
N VAL A 217 3.19 -21.20 1.31
CA VAL A 217 3.54 -20.94 -0.10
C VAL A 217 3.60 -19.43 -0.39
N PRO A 218 2.60 -18.61 -0.01
CA PRO A 218 2.72 -17.15 -0.13
C PRO A 218 3.88 -16.56 0.69
N VAL A 219 4.16 -17.09 1.89
CA VAL A 219 5.30 -16.63 2.72
C VAL A 219 6.63 -16.90 2.02
N ILE A 220 6.81 -18.10 1.46
CA ILE A 220 8.00 -18.43 0.66
C ILE A 220 8.08 -17.50 -0.55
N GLY A 221 6.96 -17.24 -1.25
CA GLY A 221 6.89 -16.29 -2.35
C GLY A 221 7.33 -14.88 -1.93
N MET A 222 6.91 -14.41 -0.76
CA MET A 222 7.35 -13.12 -0.21
C MET A 222 8.85 -13.10 0.06
N ILE A 223 9.40 -14.15 0.65
CA ILE A 223 10.85 -14.27 0.91
C ILE A 223 11.61 -14.21 -0.42
N ILE A 224 11.18 -14.95 -1.44
CA ILE A 224 11.79 -14.93 -2.78
C ILE A 224 11.74 -13.52 -3.38
N LEU A 225 10.59 -12.82 -3.32
CA LEU A 225 10.45 -11.46 -3.82
C LEU A 225 11.40 -10.49 -3.10
N VAL A 226 11.56 -10.61 -1.79
CA VAL A 226 12.50 -9.79 -1.00
C VAL A 226 13.94 -10.06 -1.44
N LEU A 227 14.33 -11.33 -1.62
CA LEU A 227 15.68 -11.70 -2.09
C LEU A 227 15.95 -11.18 -3.51
N VAL A 228 15.01 -11.35 -4.43
CA VAL A 228 15.09 -10.81 -5.79
C VAL A 228 15.18 -9.28 -5.77
N GLY A 229 14.36 -8.63 -4.95
CA GLY A 229 14.40 -7.18 -4.74
C GLY A 229 15.76 -6.71 -4.23
N PHE A 230 16.37 -7.44 -3.29
CA PHE A 230 17.71 -7.14 -2.77
C PHE A 230 18.79 -7.27 -3.85
N ILE A 231 18.74 -8.31 -4.69
CA ILE A 231 19.66 -8.52 -5.82
C ILE A 231 19.53 -7.39 -6.84
N ILE A 232 18.30 -7.05 -7.22
CA ILE A 232 18.00 -5.95 -8.14
C ILE A 232 18.52 -4.63 -7.58
N ARG A 233 18.27 -4.35 -6.30
CA ARG A 233 18.76 -3.16 -5.61
C ARG A 233 20.28 -3.07 -5.71
N LYS A 234 21.00 -4.15 -5.41
CA LYS A 234 22.47 -4.19 -5.49
C LYS A 234 23.00 -3.89 -6.90
N LYS A 235 22.26 -4.33 -7.95
CA LYS A 235 22.66 -4.13 -9.36
C LYS A 235 22.33 -2.74 -9.91
N PHE A 236 21.18 -2.16 -9.52
CA PHE A 236 20.65 -0.94 -10.13
C PHE A 236 20.84 0.32 -9.30
N TYR A 237 21.03 0.20 -7.98
CA TYR A 237 21.15 1.35 -7.07
C TYR A 237 22.59 1.57 -6.54
N LYS A 238 23.55 0.73 -6.96
CA LYS A 238 24.96 1.04 -6.88
C LYS A 238 25.31 2.00 -8.04
#